data_147b1db5bc2480831d108e1f8d5e464f
#
_entry.id   147b1db5bc2480831d108e1f8d5e464f
#
_cell.length_a   1.000
_cell.length_b   1.000
_cell.length_c   1.000
_cell.angle_alpha   90.00
_cell.angle_beta   90.00
_cell.angle_gamma   90.00
#
_symmetry.space_group_name_H-M   'P 1'
#
loop_
_entity.id
_entity.type
_entity.pdbx_description
1 polymer ?
#
loop_
_entity_poly.entity_id
_entity_poly.type
_entity_poly.pdbx_seq_one_letter_code
_entity_poly.pdbx_strand_id
1 'polypeptide(L)'
;MEISKSTKTVLKFTNESSVSTYSRTWSNVIEVDFSEEGLGGVDNRYELEMPIEKAEYLLESLTETITSFKEAKAAERAKKEAAEKEAADSLDGETEESSE
;
A
#
# COMPACT_ATOMS: atom_id res chain seq x y z
N MET A 1 -15.68 -20.65 -11.01
CA MET A 1 -15.24 -19.93 -12.21
C MET A 1 -14.08 -20.66 -12.83
N GLU A 2 -14.24 -21.11 -14.05
CA GLU A 2 -13.16 -21.76 -14.79
C GLU A 2 -12.48 -20.71 -15.67
N ILE A 3 -11.15 -20.65 -15.59
CA ILE A 3 -10.37 -19.74 -16.40
C ILE A 3 -9.42 -20.58 -17.24
N SER A 4 -9.69 -20.66 -18.53
CA SER A 4 -8.85 -21.42 -19.46
C SER A 4 -7.58 -20.66 -19.85
N LYS A 5 -7.58 -19.35 -19.70
CA LYS A 5 -6.41 -18.50 -19.87
C LYS A 5 -6.34 -17.53 -18.70
N SER A 6 -5.16 -17.40 -18.13
CA SER A 6 -4.92 -16.43 -17.10
C SER A 6 -4.43 -15.13 -17.74
N THR A 7 -5.23 -14.06 -17.64
CA THR A 7 -4.80 -12.73 -18.02
C THR A 7 -4.70 -11.88 -16.76
N LYS A 8 -3.62 -11.12 -16.65
CA LYS A 8 -3.40 -10.23 -15.52
C LYS A 8 -3.36 -8.79 -16.01
N THR A 9 -4.27 -7.97 -15.50
CA THR A 9 -4.26 -6.53 -15.72
C THR A 9 -3.76 -5.86 -14.45
N VAL A 10 -2.75 -5.03 -14.57
CA VAL A 10 -2.19 -4.31 -13.42
C VAL A 10 -2.53 -2.84 -13.56
N LEU A 11 -3.22 -2.32 -12.55
CA LEU A 11 -3.49 -0.90 -12.42
C LEU A 11 -2.56 -0.34 -11.35
N LYS A 12 -1.75 0.63 -11.72
CA LYS A 12 -0.82 1.25 -10.78
C LYS A 12 -1.37 2.60 -10.36
N PHE A 13 -1.54 2.78 -9.06
CA PHE A 13 -1.99 4.05 -8.51
C PHE A 13 -0.80 4.83 -7.98
N THR A 14 -0.82 6.12 -8.24
CA THR A 14 0.17 7.06 -7.72
C THR A 14 -0.52 7.97 -6.70
N ASN A 15 0.22 8.86 -6.09
CA ASN A 15 -0.36 9.84 -5.17
C ASN A 15 -1.34 10.79 -5.87
N GLU A 16 -1.30 10.84 -7.20
CA GLU A 16 -2.20 11.67 -8.00
C GLU A 16 -3.49 10.96 -8.38
N SER A 17 -3.55 9.64 -8.18
CA SER A 17 -4.75 8.87 -8.43
C SER A 17 -5.77 9.08 -7.32
N SER A 18 -7.04 9.10 -7.67
CA SER A 18 -8.13 9.26 -6.72
C SER A 18 -8.90 7.96 -6.57
N VAL A 19 -9.31 7.69 -5.33
CA VAL A 19 -10.13 6.53 -4.99
C VAL A 19 -11.35 7.04 -4.22
N SER A 20 -12.53 6.66 -4.68
CA SER A 20 -13.78 7.01 -4.01
C SER A 20 -14.65 5.76 -3.89
N THR A 21 -15.43 5.72 -2.81
CA THR A 21 -16.32 4.59 -2.57
C THR A 21 -17.75 5.10 -2.40
N TYR A 22 -18.68 4.34 -2.95
CA TYR A 22 -20.10 4.67 -2.91
C TYR A 22 -20.90 3.43 -2.51
N SER A 23 -21.98 3.65 -1.81
CA SER A 23 -22.88 2.56 -1.43
C SER A 23 -24.19 2.65 -2.22
N ARG A 24 -24.70 1.49 -2.63
CA ARG A 24 -26.01 1.36 -3.24
C ARG A 24 -26.84 0.45 -2.33
N THR A 25 -27.52 1.07 -1.38
CA THR A 25 -28.25 0.33 -0.35
C THR A 25 -29.40 -0.54 -0.90
N TRP A 26 -29.97 -0.12 -2.02
CA TRP A 26 -31.07 -0.88 -2.64
C TRP A 26 -30.64 -2.19 -3.30
N SER A 27 -29.35 -2.36 -3.57
CA SER A 27 -28.85 -3.55 -4.23
C SER A 27 -27.74 -4.27 -3.45
N ASN A 28 -27.42 -3.82 -2.24
CA ASN A 28 -26.32 -4.36 -1.41
C ASN A 28 -24.97 -4.39 -2.15
N VAL A 29 -24.74 -3.38 -2.99
CA VAL A 29 -23.54 -3.27 -3.78
C VAL A 29 -22.69 -2.10 -3.29
N ILE A 30 -21.39 -2.33 -3.23
CA ILE A 30 -20.40 -1.29 -3.00
C ILE A 30 -19.70 -1.01 -4.32
N GLU A 31 -19.61 0.25 -4.67
CA GLU A 31 -18.90 0.71 -5.85
C GLU A 31 -17.59 1.35 -5.42
N VAL A 32 -16.51 0.96 -6.07
CA VAL A 32 -15.20 1.56 -5.86
C VAL A 32 -14.75 2.17 -7.17
N ASP A 33 -14.57 3.49 -7.16
CA ASP A 33 -14.18 4.24 -8.35
C ASP A 33 -12.72 4.67 -8.23
N PHE A 34 -11.98 4.43 -9.28
CA PHE A 34 -10.59 4.88 -9.41
C PHE A 34 -10.53 5.86 -10.56
N SER A 35 -9.87 6.98 -10.36
CA SER A 35 -9.68 7.95 -11.42
C SER A 35 -8.26 8.47 -11.43
N GLU A 36 -7.77 8.74 -12.61
CA GLU A 36 -6.46 9.32 -12.81
C GLU A 36 -6.54 10.32 -13.95
N GLU A 37 -5.98 11.51 -13.73
CA GLU A 37 -5.92 12.52 -14.76
C GLU A 37 -4.85 12.10 -15.78
N GLY A 38 -5.28 11.93 -17.02
CA GLY A 38 -4.41 11.52 -18.11
C GLY A 38 -3.84 12.74 -18.86
N LEU A 39 -2.94 12.44 -19.78
CA LEU A 39 -2.36 13.44 -20.67
C LEU A 39 -3.44 14.05 -21.56
N GLY A 40 -3.39 15.36 -21.74
CA GLY A 40 -4.35 16.07 -22.57
C GLY A 40 -5.71 16.28 -21.93
N GLY A 41 -5.82 16.14 -20.61
CA GLY A 41 -7.07 16.34 -19.89
C GLY A 41 -8.06 15.19 -20.00
N VAL A 42 -7.61 14.04 -20.47
CA VAL A 42 -8.44 12.83 -20.51
C VAL A 42 -8.31 12.09 -19.20
N ASP A 43 -9.43 11.91 -18.50
CA ASP A 43 -9.47 11.16 -17.25
C ASP A 43 -9.66 9.68 -17.54
N ASN A 44 -8.84 8.87 -16.92
CA ASN A 44 -9.03 7.43 -16.91
C ASN A 44 -9.84 7.07 -15.67
N ARG A 45 -10.96 6.41 -15.86
CA ARG A 45 -11.84 6.01 -14.78
C ARG A 45 -12.08 4.52 -14.82
N TYR A 46 -12.02 3.91 -13.66
CA TYR A 46 -12.30 2.49 -13.48
C TYR A 46 -13.29 2.34 -12.36
N GLU A 47 -14.31 1.53 -12.60
CA GLU A 47 -15.37 1.29 -11.63
C GLU A 47 -15.41 -0.20 -11.30
N LEU A 48 -15.38 -0.51 -10.01
CA LEU A 48 -15.55 -1.86 -9.51
C LEU A 48 -16.85 -1.92 -8.72
N GLU A 49 -17.69 -2.89 -9.04
CA GLU A 49 -18.90 -3.16 -8.29
C GLU A 49 -18.76 -4.51 -7.61
N MET A 50 -19.11 -4.57 -6.34
CA MET A 50 -19.01 -5.81 -5.58
C MET A 50 -20.11 -5.91 -4.54
N PRO A 51 -20.59 -7.12 -4.24
CA PRO A 51 -21.51 -7.31 -3.12
C PRO A 51 -20.86 -6.87 -1.82
N ILE A 52 -21.69 -6.46 -0.85
CA ILE A 52 -21.20 -5.98 0.45
C ILE A 52 -20.28 -7.01 1.14
N GLU A 53 -20.58 -8.29 1.02
CA GLU A 53 -19.78 -9.35 1.63
C GLU A 53 -18.36 -9.39 1.06
N LYS A 54 -18.24 -9.15 -0.25
CA LYS A 54 -16.92 -9.09 -0.90
C LYS A 54 -16.18 -7.83 -0.52
N ALA A 55 -16.90 -6.72 -0.36
CA ALA A 55 -16.30 -5.47 0.10
C ALA A 55 -15.75 -5.61 1.52
N GLU A 56 -16.50 -6.28 2.41
CA GLU A 56 -16.04 -6.55 3.77
C GLU A 56 -14.79 -7.44 3.77
N TYR A 57 -14.78 -8.47 2.95
CA TYR A 57 -13.64 -9.34 2.80
C TYR A 57 -12.41 -8.56 2.28
N LEU A 58 -12.63 -7.70 1.29
CA LEU A 58 -11.56 -6.87 0.74
C LEU A 58 -11.01 -5.91 1.81
N LEU A 59 -11.89 -5.31 2.60
CA LEU A 59 -11.49 -4.41 3.68
C LEU A 59 -10.62 -5.15 4.69
N GLU A 60 -11.03 -6.33 5.11
CA GLU A 60 -10.27 -7.15 6.04
C GLU A 60 -8.89 -7.51 5.46
N SER A 61 -8.87 -7.97 4.23
CA SER A 61 -7.63 -8.33 3.53
C SER A 61 -6.69 -7.14 3.38
N LEU A 62 -7.22 -5.99 2.98
CA LEU A 62 -6.42 -4.77 2.86
C LEU A 62 -5.88 -4.32 4.22
N THR A 63 -6.70 -4.38 5.25
CA THR A 63 -6.30 -3.99 6.60
C THR A 63 -5.15 -4.85 7.10
N GLU A 64 -5.24 -6.16 6.92
CA GLU A 64 -4.17 -7.09 7.29
C GLU A 64 -2.89 -6.82 6.52
N THR A 65 -3.00 -6.60 5.22
CA THR A 65 -1.85 -6.33 4.37
C THR A 65 -1.18 -5.01 4.73
N ILE A 66 -1.97 -3.97 4.96
CA ILE A 66 -1.45 -2.65 5.35
C ILE A 66 -0.75 -2.74 6.71
N THR A 67 -1.37 -3.43 7.67
CA THR A 67 -0.79 -3.63 9.00
C THR A 67 0.55 -4.36 8.90
N SER A 68 0.60 -5.45 8.16
CA SER A 68 1.82 -6.20 7.93
C SER A 68 2.90 -5.37 7.26
N PHE A 69 2.52 -4.56 6.29
CA PHE A 69 3.43 -3.66 5.60
C PHE A 69 4.03 -2.62 6.57
N LYS A 70 3.19 -2.00 7.39
CA LYS A 70 3.65 -1.01 8.36
C LYS A 70 4.57 -1.61 9.41
N GLU A 71 4.26 -2.81 9.87
CA GLU A 71 5.12 -3.54 10.81
C GLU A 71 6.47 -3.88 10.20
N ALA A 72 6.46 -4.35 8.94
CA ALA A 72 7.69 -4.66 8.22
C ALA A 72 8.54 -3.41 8.00
N LYS A 73 7.91 -2.29 7.65
CA LYS A 73 8.62 -1.01 7.49
C LYS A 73 9.18 -0.48 8.80
N ALA A 74 8.43 -0.61 9.89
CA ALA A 74 8.89 -0.21 11.20
C ALA A 74 10.11 -1.04 11.65
N ALA A 75 10.04 -2.36 11.43
CA ALA A 75 11.15 -3.27 11.75
C ALA A 75 12.40 -2.96 10.91
N GLU A 76 12.19 -2.69 9.62
CA GLU A 76 13.28 -2.33 8.71
C GLU A 76 13.94 -1.02 9.12
N ARG A 77 13.13 -0.02 9.49
CA ARG A 77 13.63 1.27 9.96
C ARG A 77 14.39 1.13 11.27
N ALA A 78 13.85 0.38 12.22
CA ALA A 78 14.51 0.15 13.51
C ALA A 78 15.85 -0.56 13.32
N LYS A 79 15.90 -1.55 12.41
CA LYS A 79 17.13 -2.26 12.10
C LYS A 79 18.17 -1.34 11.46
N LYS A 80 17.73 -0.47 10.57
CA LYS A 80 18.61 0.49 9.90
C LYS A 80 19.16 1.52 10.91
N GLU A 81 18.30 2.05 11.77
CA GLU A 81 18.70 2.99 12.82
C GLU A 81 19.68 2.35 13.80
N ALA A 82 19.45 1.11 14.18
CA ALA A 82 20.35 0.36 15.05
C ALA A 82 21.72 0.16 14.42
N ALA A 83 21.74 -0.17 13.11
CA ALA A 83 23.00 -0.34 12.38
C ALA A 83 23.76 0.97 12.27
N GLU A 84 23.08 2.07 12.00
CA GLU A 84 23.70 3.40 11.96
C GLU A 84 24.24 3.82 13.31
N LYS A 85 23.51 3.55 14.37
CA LYS A 85 23.92 3.85 15.73
C LYS A 85 25.14 3.04 16.15
N GLU A 86 25.16 1.75 15.82
CA GLU A 86 26.32 0.91 16.13
C GLU A 86 27.57 1.40 15.39
N ALA A 87 27.42 1.81 14.13
CA ALA A 87 28.53 2.36 13.36
C ALA A 87 29.05 3.66 13.99
N ALA A 88 28.14 4.54 14.40
CA ALA A 88 28.50 5.78 15.06
C ALA A 88 29.20 5.54 16.43
N ASP A 89 28.64 4.62 17.21
CA ASP A 89 29.22 4.26 18.50
C ASP A 89 30.61 3.63 18.36
N SER A 90 30.79 2.79 17.33
CA SER A 90 32.10 2.20 17.03
C SER A 90 33.15 3.26 16.69
N LEU A 91 32.75 4.25 15.88
CA LEU A 91 33.63 5.33 15.49
C LEU A 91 34.00 6.20 16.70
N ASP A 92 33.04 6.52 17.55
CA ASP A 92 33.27 7.28 18.77
C ASP A 92 34.18 6.51 19.74
N GLY A 93 33.97 5.20 19.86
CA GLY A 93 34.81 4.35 20.68
C GLY A 93 36.27 4.32 20.22
N GLU A 94 36.48 4.22 18.90
CA GLU A 94 37.83 4.27 18.32
C GLU A 94 38.48 5.61 18.55
N THR A 95 37.75 6.69 18.43
CA THR A 95 38.26 8.05 18.68
C THR A 95 38.70 8.20 20.14
N GLU A 96 37.90 7.72 21.06
CA GLU A 96 38.23 7.76 22.48
C GLU A 96 39.49 6.96 22.79
N GLU A 97 39.59 5.77 22.24
CA GLU A 97 40.77 4.92 22.43
C GLU A 97 42.03 5.58 21.87
N SER A 98 41.91 6.22 20.73
CA SER A 98 43.06 6.89 20.12
C SER A 98 43.48 8.16 20.85
N SER A 99 42.62 8.74 21.67
CA SER A 99 42.94 9.92 22.48
C SER A 99 43.69 9.57 23.75
N GLU A 100 43.68 8.33 24.14
CA GLU A 100 44.46 7.86 25.27
C GLU A 100 45.92 7.64 24.87
#